data_5cb880a8149b6af44a2f92bc3493e274
#
_entry.id   5cb880a8149b6af44a2f92bc3493e274
#
_cell.length_a   1.000
_cell.length_b   1.000
_cell.length_c   1.000
_cell.angle_alpha   90.00
_cell.angle_beta   90.00
_cell.angle_gamma   90.00
#
_symmetry.space_group_name_H-M   'P 1'
#
loop_
_entity.id
_entity.type
_entity.pdbx_description
1 polymer ?
#
loop_
_entity_poly.entity_id
_entity_poly.type
_entity_poly.pdbx_seq_one_letter_code
_entity_poly.pdbx_strand_id
1 'polypeptide(L)'
;MKIFNYFILIFTLTYNLYANDLKPVNILETSGGVTDLVLDKNRLLAATVNSTIDIFDINSKEKIDTIKIPKIKDFLGDLIESKIYSTDILENKILILSQGESGGRNLFIYEDKKLINIIDDKKRLFIAYAKFLDENHIIYALLSNQLFIYDIKNKTTLNEVQASQSKFSHFKLSLDKTKVVVADESGALSLFDSKSLKLLQVFKSQNVDNVFQVDLKNNILISAGQDRRCAIYNIDKNISFYKDSNFLVYSVALSPSSKKGAFSSDENNNVTVFDVSSKENLFRLTNIQNTLTNILFLNENELFVASDDNKINYYKLGE
;
A
#
# COMPACT_ATOMS: atom_id res chain seq x y z
N MET A 1 -56.78 42.85 -16.73
CA MET A 1 -56.02 41.80 -17.41
C MET A 1 -54.89 41.38 -16.48
N LYS A 2 -55.07 40.27 -15.77
CA LYS A 2 -54.07 39.75 -14.77
C LYS A 2 -53.18 38.78 -15.49
N ILE A 3 -51.88 39.09 -15.59
CA ILE A 3 -50.85 38.19 -16.14
C ILE A 3 -50.42 37.26 -15.02
N PHE A 4 -50.69 35.97 -15.18
CA PHE A 4 -50.21 34.89 -14.29
C PHE A 4 -48.82 34.45 -14.76
N ASN A 5 -47.78 34.81 -13.98
CA ASN A 5 -46.44 34.30 -14.21
C ASN A 5 -46.36 32.87 -13.67
N TYR A 6 -46.24 31.87 -14.54
CA TYR A 6 -45.90 30.51 -14.18
C TYR A 6 -44.38 30.41 -13.98
N PHE A 7 -43.95 30.23 -12.74
CA PHE A 7 -42.57 29.80 -12.43
C PHE A 7 -42.49 28.28 -12.65
N ILE A 8 -41.82 27.89 -13.72
CA ILE A 8 -41.47 26.45 -13.92
C ILE A 8 -40.22 26.17 -13.08
N LEU A 9 -40.40 25.47 -11.99
CA LEU A 9 -39.31 24.94 -11.16
C LEU A 9 -38.74 23.71 -11.88
N ILE A 10 -37.63 23.85 -12.58
CA ILE A 10 -36.90 22.72 -13.19
C ILE A 10 -36.14 22.06 -12.05
N PHE A 11 -36.65 20.93 -11.53
CA PHE A 11 -35.92 20.01 -10.67
C PHE A 11 -34.94 19.25 -11.57
N THR A 12 -33.70 19.69 -11.61
CA THR A 12 -32.61 18.84 -12.13
C THR A 12 -32.36 17.73 -11.13
N LEU A 13 -32.94 16.54 -11.35
CA LEU A 13 -32.50 15.32 -10.70
C LEU A 13 -31.09 15.05 -11.23
N THR A 14 -30.08 15.38 -10.43
CA THR A 14 -28.74 14.83 -10.63
C THR A 14 -28.79 13.35 -10.26
N TYR A 15 -29.00 12.48 -11.25
CA TYR A 15 -28.68 11.08 -11.10
C TYR A 15 -27.18 11.00 -10.88
N ASN A 16 -26.75 10.73 -9.64
CA ASN A 16 -25.44 10.15 -9.43
C ASN A 16 -25.46 8.80 -10.15
N LEU A 17 -24.92 8.75 -11.36
CA LEU A 17 -24.57 7.50 -12.03
C LEU A 17 -23.49 6.84 -11.17
N TYR A 18 -23.94 6.05 -10.20
CA TYR A 18 -23.05 5.18 -9.46
C TYR A 18 -22.43 4.20 -10.47
N ALA A 19 -21.12 4.17 -10.47
CA ALA A 19 -20.36 3.10 -11.07
C ALA A 19 -21.01 1.75 -10.68
N ASN A 20 -21.02 0.77 -11.57
CA ASN A 20 -21.58 -0.54 -11.31
C ASN A 20 -20.98 -1.13 -10.03
N ASP A 21 -21.83 -1.45 -9.06
CA ASP A 21 -21.41 -2.11 -7.82
C ASP A 21 -20.95 -3.53 -8.13
N LEU A 22 -19.72 -3.83 -7.78
CA LEU A 22 -19.11 -5.14 -7.97
C LEU A 22 -18.88 -5.82 -6.63
N LYS A 23 -19.25 -7.10 -6.56
CA LYS A 23 -18.93 -7.99 -5.43
C LYS A 23 -17.68 -8.81 -5.77
N PRO A 24 -16.95 -9.31 -4.76
CA PRO A 24 -15.82 -10.19 -5.01
C PRO A 24 -16.28 -11.46 -5.73
N VAL A 25 -15.51 -11.88 -6.72
CA VAL A 25 -15.75 -13.15 -7.44
C VAL A 25 -15.07 -14.33 -6.75
N ASN A 26 -14.13 -14.05 -5.85
CA ASN A 26 -13.49 -15.04 -4.98
C ASN A 26 -13.00 -14.34 -3.70
N ILE A 27 -12.83 -15.11 -2.62
CA ILE A 27 -12.28 -14.66 -1.33
C ILE A 27 -11.20 -15.66 -0.93
N LEU A 28 -9.97 -15.15 -0.71
CA LEU A 28 -8.84 -15.94 -0.23
C LEU A 28 -8.76 -15.79 1.28
N GLU A 29 -8.65 -16.91 2.01
CA GLU A 29 -8.54 -16.90 3.46
C GLU A 29 -7.09 -16.98 3.91
N THR A 30 -6.66 -16.00 4.70
CA THR A 30 -5.33 -15.90 5.30
C THR A 30 -5.29 -16.43 6.72
N SER A 31 -4.10 -16.67 7.24
CA SER A 31 -3.88 -17.18 8.61
C SER A 31 -4.09 -16.11 9.70
N GLY A 32 -4.31 -14.85 9.32
CA GLY A 32 -4.57 -13.73 10.23
C GLY A 32 -4.83 -12.44 9.46
N GLY A 33 -5.11 -11.35 10.15
CA GLY A 33 -5.32 -10.04 9.54
C GLY A 33 -4.17 -9.64 8.62
N VAL A 34 -4.51 -9.16 7.41
CA VAL A 34 -3.52 -8.86 6.38
C VAL A 34 -2.87 -7.51 6.65
N THR A 35 -1.55 -7.45 6.55
CA THR A 35 -0.76 -6.23 6.78
C THR A 35 -0.07 -5.71 5.53
N ASP A 36 0.35 -6.58 4.62
CA ASP A 36 0.97 -6.22 3.35
C ASP A 36 0.68 -7.28 2.29
N LEU A 37 0.55 -6.86 1.03
CA LEU A 37 0.36 -7.72 -0.13
C LEU A 37 1.44 -7.48 -1.16
N VAL A 38 2.02 -8.57 -1.67
CA VAL A 38 3.00 -8.51 -2.76
C VAL A 38 2.66 -9.52 -3.84
N LEU A 39 2.75 -9.07 -5.08
CA LEU A 39 2.53 -9.88 -6.27
C LEU A 39 3.86 -10.21 -6.92
N ASP A 40 4.10 -11.48 -7.19
CA ASP A 40 5.25 -11.94 -7.97
C ASP A 40 4.85 -13.04 -8.95
N LYS A 41 4.91 -12.75 -10.22
CA LYS A 41 4.53 -13.69 -11.29
C LYS A 41 3.13 -14.27 -11.04
N ASN A 42 3.07 -15.55 -10.69
CA ASN A 42 1.82 -16.27 -10.39
C ASN A 42 1.53 -16.42 -8.90
N ARG A 43 2.26 -15.70 -8.03
CA ARG A 43 2.10 -15.80 -6.58
C ARG A 43 1.63 -14.50 -5.96
N LEU A 44 0.67 -14.59 -5.07
CA LEU A 44 0.29 -13.51 -4.16
C LEU A 44 0.78 -13.87 -2.76
N LEU A 45 1.63 -13.02 -2.19
CA LEU A 45 2.11 -13.13 -0.82
C LEU A 45 1.28 -12.21 0.07
N ALA A 46 0.77 -12.74 1.17
CA ALA A 46 0.02 -12.01 2.18
C ALA A 46 0.74 -12.10 3.53
N ALA A 47 1.34 -11.00 3.95
CA ALA A 47 1.87 -10.85 5.30
C ALA A 47 0.73 -10.67 6.29
N THR A 48 0.84 -11.27 7.49
CA THR A 48 -0.23 -11.26 8.47
C THR A 48 0.23 -10.82 9.86
N VAL A 49 -0.74 -10.56 10.73
CA VAL A 49 -0.49 -10.28 12.15
C VAL A 49 -0.12 -11.55 12.94
N ASN A 50 -0.28 -12.74 12.37
CA ASN A 50 -0.14 -14.03 13.04
C ASN A 50 1.19 -14.76 12.72
N SER A 51 2.28 -14.02 12.61
CA SER A 51 3.64 -14.58 12.34
C SER A 51 3.73 -15.37 11.03
N THR A 52 2.87 -15.09 10.04
CA THR A 52 2.82 -15.87 8.80
C THR A 52 2.87 -14.97 7.56
N ILE A 53 3.46 -15.52 6.49
CA ILE A 53 3.23 -15.09 5.12
C ILE A 53 2.54 -16.24 4.41
N ASP A 54 1.29 -16.03 4.03
CA ASP A 54 0.54 -16.97 3.22
C ASP A 54 0.80 -16.72 1.74
N ILE A 55 1.03 -17.79 0.99
CA ILE A 55 1.34 -17.72 -0.44
C ILE A 55 0.20 -18.41 -1.20
N PHE A 56 -0.40 -17.65 -2.12
CA PHE A 56 -1.49 -18.11 -2.98
C PHE A 56 -1.02 -18.20 -4.42
N ASP A 57 -1.47 -19.23 -5.14
CA ASP A 57 -1.40 -19.26 -6.59
C ASP A 57 -2.49 -18.35 -7.18
N ILE A 58 -2.09 -17.45 -8.08
CA ILE A 58 -3.00 -16.45 -8.65
C ILE A 58 -4.04 -17.09 -9.57
N ASN A 59 -3.73 -18.20 -10.25
CA ASN A 59 -4.65 -18.81 -11.20
C ASN A 59 -5.74 -19.60 -10.46
N SER A 60 -5.34 -20.50 -9.56
CA SER A 60 -6.29 -21.33 -8.79
C SER A 60 -6.96 -20.56 -7.65
N LYS A 61 -6.36 -19.46 -7.17
CA LYS A 61 -6.78 -18.71 -5.97
C LYS A 61 -6.66 -19.54 -4.68
N GLU A 62 -5.87 -20.61 -4.71
CA GLU A 62 -5.65 -21.48 -3.56
C GLU A 62 -4.38 -21.11 -2.81
N LYS A 63 -4.41 -21.30 -1.48
CA LYS A 63 -3.20 -21.20 -0.65
C LYS A 63 -2.31 -22.40 -0.91
N ILE A 64 -1.10 -22.15 -1.42
CA ILE A 64 -0.14 -23.19 -1.81
C ILE A 64 0.99 -23.37 -0.79
N ASP A 65 1.27 -22.36 0.04
CA ASP A 65 2.31 -22.45 1.08
C ASP A 65 2.06 -21.41 2.19
N THR A 66 2.72 -21.62 3.33
CA THR A 66 2.73 -20.68 4.47
C THR A 66 4.11 -20.67 5.11
N ILE A 67 4.77 -19.50 5.08
CA ILE A 67 6.02 -19.28 5.80
C ILE A 67 5.69 -18.81 7.21
N LYS A 68 6.27 -19.47 8.22
CA LYS A 68 6.12 -19.07 9.63
C LYS A 68 7.41 -18.48 10.15
N ILE A 69 7.30 -17.35 10.86
CA ILE A 69 8.40 -16.75 11.61
C ILE A 69 8.24 -17.06 13.11
N PRO A 70 9.32 -16.98 13.89
CA PRO A 70 9.26 -17.22 15.33
C PRO A 70 8.32 -16.25 16.05
N LYS A 71 7.60 -16.76 17.04
CA LYS A 71 6.92 -15.96 18.05
C LYS A 71 7.94 -15.18 18.89
N ILE A 72 7.50 -14.10 19.49
CA ILE A 72 8.32 -13.27 20.36
C ILE A 72 7.77 -13.29 21.79
N LYS A 73 8.58 -12.89 22.74
CA LYS A 73 8.11 -12.61 24.09
C LYS A 73 7.67 -11.16 24.20
N ASP A 74 6.52 -10.96 24.79
CA ASP A 74 6.10 -9.63 25.20
C ASP A 74 6.85 -9.16 26.46
N PHE A 75 6.51 -8.00 26.99
CA PHE A 75 7.18 -7.43 28.18
C PHE A 75 6.81 -8.16 29.49
N LEU A 76 5.77 -8.99 29.49
CA LEU A 76 5.40 -9.85 30.62
C LEU A 76 6.07 -11.23 30.52
N GLY A 77 6.70 -11.54 29.38
CA GLY A 77 7.36 -12.81 29.11
C GLY A 77 6.48 -13.86 28.41
N ASP A 78 5.25 -13.48 28.07
CA ASP A 78 4.31 -14.35 27.35
C ASP A 78 4.67 -14.47 25.87
N LEU A 79 4.53 -15.68 25.31
CA LEU A 79 4.75 -15.91 23.88
C LEU A 79 3.57 -15.39 23.07
N ILE A 80 3.82 -14.39 22.23
CA ILE A 80 2.83 -13.80 21.33
C ILE A 80 3.22 -13.94 19.86
N GLU A 81 2.25 -13.83 18.97
CA GLU A 81 2.51 -13.78 17.53
C GLU A 81 3.33 -12.53 17.17
N SER A 82 4.30 -12.68 16.29
CA SER A 82 5.11 -11.59 15.77
C SER A 82 4.43 -10.98 14.54
N LYS A 83 3.80 -9.83 14.68
CA LYS A 83 3.18 -9.11 13.56
C LYS A 83 4.21 -8.86 12.45
N ILE A 84 3.89 -9.23 11.22
CA ILE A 84 4.68 -8.86 10.04
C ILE A 84 4.19 -7.50 9.57
N TYR A 85 5.09 -6.52 9.37
CA TYR A 85 4.75 -5.16 8.97
C TYR A 85 4.82 -4.96 7.46
N SER A 86 5.83 -5.57 6.82
CA SER A 86 5.98 -5.56 5.37
C SER A 86 6.67 -6.81 4.88
N THR A 87 6.41 -7.17 3.63
CA THR A 87 7.10 -8.24 2.92
C THR A 87 7.47 -7.77 1.52
N ASP A 88 8.48 -8.40 0.93
CA ASP A 88 8.83 -8.21 -0.47
C ASP A 88 9.39 -9.51 -1.03
N ILE A 89 9.45 -9.60 -2.35
CA ILE A 89 10.02 -10.77 -3.02
C ILE A 89 10.92 -10.33 -4.16
N LEU A 90 12.08 -10.96 -4.24
CA LEU A 90 13.00 -10.80 -5.34
C LEU A 90 13.54 -12.19 -5.70
N GLU A 91 13.19 -12.68 -6.88
CA GLU A 91 13.49 -14.04 -7.32
C GLU A 91 12.98 -15.11 -6.33
N ASN A 92 13.88 -15.79 -5.60
CA ASN A 92 13.54 -16.80 -4.61
C ASN A 92 13.64 -16.30 -3.16
N LYS A 93 14.05 -15.02 -2.98
CA LYS A 93 14.22 -14.42 -1.66
C LYS A 93 12.96 -13.66 -1.26
N ILE A 94 12.49 -13.90 -0.04
CA ILE A 94 11.38 -13.17 0.55
C ILE A 94 11.92 -12.35 1.72
N LEU A 95 11.76 -11.04 1.64
CA LEU A 95 12.09 -10.11 2.71
C LEU A 95 10.92 -10.02 3.69
N ILE A 96 11.20 -10.09 4.99
CA ILE A 96 10.19 -10.11 6.03
C ILE A 96 10.58 -9.12 7.13
N LEU A 97 9.83 -8.04 7.28
CA LEU A 97 9.97 -7.13 8.40
C LEU A 97 8.92 -7.47 9.47
N SER A 98 9.36 -7.82 10.65
CA SER A 98 8.45 -8.23 11.72
C SER A 98 8.67 -7.49 13.04
N GLN A 99 7.69 -7.59 13.91
CA GLN A 99 7.80 -7.23 15.31
C GLN A 99 8.90 -8.06 15.97
N GLY A 100 9.71 -7.41 16.80
CA GLY A 100 10.69 -8.02 17.65
C GLY A 100 10.35 -7.82 19.14
N GLU A 101 11.18 -8.34 20.02
CA GLU A 101 11.04 -8.16 21.45
C GLU A 101 11.30 -6.69 21.85
N SER A 102 10.73 -6.26 22.98
CA SER A 102 10.94 -4.91 23.56
C SER A 102 10.71 -3.75 22.58
N GLY A 103 9.81 -3.92 21.63
CA GLY A 103 9.50 -2.89 20.63
C GLY A 103 10.45 -2.83 19.44
N GLY A 104 11.53 -3.61 19.43
CA GLY A 104 12.45 -3.72 18.30
C GLY A 104 11.79 -4.31 17.05
N ARG A 105 12.56 -4.42 15.98
CA ARG A 105 12.12 -5.03 14.71
C ARG A 105 13.16 -6.03 14.24
N ASN A 106 12.67 -7.13 13.67
CA ASN A 106 13.51 -8.10 12.98
C ASN A 106 13.31 -7.96 11.48
N LEU A 107 14.41 -7.96 10.74
CA LEU A 107 14.40 -8.03 9.29
C LEU A 107 15.04 -9.35 8.87
N PHE A 108 14.25 -10.21 8.23
CA PHE A 108 14.67 -11.52 7.77
C PHE A 108 14.67 -11.59 6.25
N ILE A 109 15.51 -12.49 5.73
CA ILE A 109 15.38 -13.03 4.37
C ILE A 109 15.05 -14.52 4.52
N TYR A 110 13.97 -14.94 3.86
CA TYR A 110 13.63 -16.35 3.70
C TYR A 110 14.06 -16.82 2.31
N GLU A 111 14.95 -17.78 2.26
CA GLU A 111 15.52 -18.37 1.05
C GLU A 111 15.82 -19.84 1.29
N ASP A 112 15.52 -20.74 0.36
CA ASP A 112 15.76 -22.18 0.44
C ASP A 112 15.22 -22.82 1.74
N LYS A 113 14.01 -22.42 2.14
CA LYS A 113 13.36 -22.88 3.38
C LYS A 113 14.11 -22.49 4.68
N LYS A 114 15.03 -21.53 4.60
CA LYS A 114 15.77 -21.01 5.75
C LYS A 114 15.40 -19.56 6.01
N LEU A 115 15.24 -19.24 7.28
CA LEU A 115 15.02 -17.87 7.76
C LEU A 115 16.36 -17.30 8.24
N ILE A 116 16.86 -16.28 7.56
CA ILE A 116 18.16 -15.64 7.83
C ILE A 116 17.87 -14.26 8.42
N ASN A 117 18.36 -14.02 9.64
CA ASN A 117 18.23 -12.70 10.27
C ASN A 117 19.28 -11.72 9.71
N ILE A 118 18.80 -10.60 9.17
CA ILE A 118 19.63 -9.55 8.58
C ILE A 118 19.82 -8.39 9.56
N ILE A 119 18.72 -7.98 10.22
CA ILE A 119 18.74 -6.96 11.27
C ILE A 119 17.96 -7.53 12.45
N ASP A 120 18.63 -7.63 13.59
CA ASP A 120 18.12 -8.17 14.83
C ASP A 120 17.42 -7.06 15.65
N ASP A 121 16.35 -7.39 16.36
CA ASP A 121 15.56 -6.49 17.18
C ASP A 121 16.37 -5.83 18.32
N LYS A 122 17.47 -6.46 18.77
CA LYS A 122 18.39 -5.92 19.77
C LYS A 122 19.08 -4.63 19.32
N LYS A 123 19.14 -4.38 18.01
CA LYS A 123 19.61 -3.09 17.46
C LYS A 123 18.65 -1.95 17.77
N ARG A 124 17.43 -2.23 18.23
CA ARG A 124 16.39 -1.27 18.58
C ARG A 124 16.11 -0.25 17.46
N LEU A 125 16.24 -0.69 16.22
CA LEU A 125 15.84 0.11 15.07
C LEU A 125 14.32 -0.06 14.86
N PHE A 126 13.59 1.05 14.94
CA PHE A 126 12.15 1.07 14.75
C PHE A 126 11.82 1.13 13.26
N ILE A 127 12.23 0.07 12.51
CA ILE A 127 11.97 -0.03 11.08
C ILE A 127 10.46 -0.12 10.88
N ALA A 128 9.92 0.76 10.04
CA ALA A 128 8.49 0.83 9.73
C ALA A 128 8.13 0.07 8.45
N TYR A 129 9.02 0.11 7.45
CA TYR A 129 8.79 -0.49 6.14
C TYR A 129 10.12 -0.86 5.48
N ALA A 130 10.15 -1.95 4.70
CA ALA A 130 11.36 -2.43 4.03
C ALA A 130 11.03 -3.12 2.71
N LYS A 131 11.84 -2.89 1.67
CA LYS A 131 11.71 -3.53 0.34
C LYS A 131 13.10 -3.82 -0.24
N PHE A 132 13.20 -4.80 -1.14
CA PHE A 132 14.41 -5.02 -1.93
C PHE A 132 14.62 -3.87 -2.91
N LEU A 133 15.79 -3.28 -2.92
CA LEU A 133 16.23 -2.38 -3.98
C LEU A 133 16.76 -3.19 -5.16
N ASP A 134 17.65 -4.14 -4.88
CA ASP A 134 18.18 -5.13 -5.80
C ASP A 134 18.60 -6.40 -5.04
N GLU A 135 19.33 -7.32 -5.68
CA GLU A 135 19.75 -8.61 -5.09
C GLU A 135 20.65 -8.47 -3.86
N ASN A 136 21.39 -7.36 -3.75
CA ASN A 136 22.37 -7.10 -2.71
C ASN A 136 21.94 -6.02 -1.72
N HIS A 137 20.90 -5.23 -2.04
CA HIS A 137 20.54 -4.05 -1.27
C HIS A 137 19.06 -4.05 -0.89
N ILE A 138 18.82 -3.58 0.33
CA ILE A 138 17.50 -3.30 0.87
C ILE A 138 17.37 -1.80 1.11
N ILE A 139 16.22 -1.24 0.82
CA ILE A 139 15.82 0.07 1.29
C ILE A 139 14.83 -0.10 2.44
N TYR A 140 15.05 0.58 3.56
CA TYR A 140 14.10 0.60 4.67
C TYR A 140 13.95 2.01 5.25
N ALA A 141 12.81 2.24 5.87
CA ALA A 141 12.49 3.48 6.57
C ALA A 141 12.28 3.22 8.06
N LEU A 142 12.72 4.14 8.91
CA LEU A 142 12.39 4.18 10.33
C LEU A 142 11.09 4.98 10.56
N LEU A 143 10.44 4.77 11.68
CA LEU A 143 9.31 5.59 12.13
C LEU A 143 9.65 7.07 12.24
N SER A 144 10.92 7.42 12.49
CA SER A 144 11.46 8.78 12.50
C SER A 144 11.63 9.40 11.11
N ASN A 145 11.20 8.71 10.05
CA ASN A 145 11.28 9.14 8.65
C ASN A 145 12.72 9.29 8.11
N GLN A 146 13.62 8.45 8.60
CA GLN A 146 14.93 8.25 8.00
C GLN A 146 14.88 7.07 7.04
N LEU A 147 15.43 7.25 5.84
CA LEU A 147 15.62 6.20 4.84
C LEU A 147 17.05 5.69 4.88
N PHE A 148 17.22 4.40 4.68
CA PHE A 148 18.51 3.72 4.65
C PHE A 148 18.62 2.81 3.44
N ILE A 149 19.81 2.79 2.82
CA ILE A 149 20.21 1.72 1.90
C ILE A 149 21.19 0.82 2.64
N TYR A 150 20.86 -0.46 2.67
CA TYR A 150 21.57 -1.46 3.45
C TYR A 150 22.13 -2.57 2.54
N ASP A 151 23.42 -2.82 2.64
CA ASP A 151 24.10 -3.94 1.98
C ASP A 151 23.87 -5.23 2.78
N ILE A 152 23.19 -6.19 2.14
CA ILE A 152 22.83 -7.47 2.74
C ILE A 152 24.04 -8.29 3.07
N LYS A 153 25.03 -8.34 2.14
CA LYS A 153 26.23 -9.18 2.25
C LYS A 153 27.19 -8.66 3.33
N ASN A 154 27.47 -7.37 3.29
CA ASN A 154 28.41 -6.75 4.23
C ASN A 154 27.76 -6.32 5.54
N LYS A 155 26.43 -6.39 5.65
CA LYS A 155 25.62 -5.99 6.81
C LYS A 155 25.91 -4.56 7.28
N THR A 156 26.06 -3.64 6.31
CA THR A 156 26.38 -2.23 6.57
C THR A 156 25.40 -1.29 5.88
N THR A 157 25.18 -0.12 6.48
CA THR A 157 24.47 0.98 5.83
C THR A 157 25.41 1.63 4.81
N LEU A 158 24.92 1.75 3.58
CA LEU A 158 25.66 2.42 2.48
C LEU A 158 25.32 3.90 2.39
N ASN A 159 24.04 4.22 2.61
CA ASN A 159 23.54 5.59 2.49
C ASN A 159 22.34 5.79 3.41
N GLU A 160 22.14 7.03 3.86
CA GLU A 160 21.01 7.42 4.69
C GLU A 160 20.58 8.86 4.43
N VAL A 161 19.30 9.16 4.65
CA VAL A 161 18.76 10.51 4.56
C VAL A 161 17.58 10.69 5.50
N GLN A 162 17.46 11.87 6.13
CA GLN A 162 16.24 12.30 6.81
C GLN A 162 15.27 12.82 5.76
N ALA A 163 14.18 12.10 5.48
CA ALA A 163 13.22 12.50 4.46
C ALA A 163 12.42 13.74 4.87
N SER A 164 11.98 13.79 6.10
CA SER A 164 11.37 14.96 6.75
C SER A 164 11.41 14.83 8.27
N GLN A 165 10.94 15.85 9.01
CA GLN A 165 10.82 15.81 10.46
C GLN A 165 9.48 15.21 10.94
N SER A 166 8.56 14.92 10.02
CA SER A 166 7.27 14.29 10.32
C SER A 166 7.45 12.77 10.40
N LYS A 167 6.58 12.11 11.14
CA LYS A 167 6.61 10.65 11.28
C LYS A 167 6.31 9.98 9.95
N PHE A 168 7.08 8.95 9.66
CA PHE A 168 6.95 8.10 8.47
C PHE A 168 5.60 7.38 8.44
N SER A 169 5.00 7.29 7.28
CA SER A 169 3.80 6.49 7.02
C SER A 169 4.05 5.36 6.04
N HIS A 170 4.52 5.67 4.83
CA HIS A 170 4.71 4.68 3.77
C HIS A 170 5.76 5.13 2.76
N PHE A 171 6.37 4.19 2.05
CA PHE A 171 7.10 4.48 0.83
C PHE A 171 6.77 3.50 -0.30
N LYS A 172 6.97 3.93 -1.54
CA LYS A 172 6.84 3.09 -2.72
C LYS A 172 8.01 3.29 -3.67
N LEU A 173 8.60 2.21 -4.12
CA LEU A 173 9.55 2.22 -5.23
C LEU A 173 8.82 2.29 -6.58
N SER A 174 9.41 3.00 -7.55
CA SER A 174 8.99 2.89 -8.96
C SER A 174 9.20 1.48 -9.48
N LEU A 175 8.52 1.11 -10.57
CA LEU A 175 8.61 -0.24 -11.15
C LEU A 175 10.06 -0.62 -11.54
N ASP A 176 10.82 0.34 -12.05
CA ASP A 176 12.24 0.19 -12.40
C ASP A 176 13.19 0.34 -11.20
N LYS A 177 12.61 0.58 -10.02
CA LYS A 177 13.34 0.81 -8.76
C LYS A 177 14.37 1.94 -8.79
N THR A 178 14.25 2.90 -9.72
CA THR A 178 15.16 4.06 -9.80
C THR A 178 14.73 5.21 -8.90
N LYS A 179 13.47 5.23 -8.46
CA LYS A 179 12.89 6.26 -7.61
C LYS A 179 12.17 5.65 -6.41
N VAL A 180 12.13 6.39 -5.31
CA VAL A 180 11.31 6.08 -4.14
C VAL A 180 10.51 7.32 -3.74
N VAL A 181 9.21 7.17 -3.57
CA VAL A 181 8.35 8.20 -3.00
C VAL A 181 8.07 7.86 -1.54
N VAL A 182 8.19 8.86 -0.68
CA VAL A 182 7.96 8.76 0.77
C VAL A 182 6.77 9.63 1.14
N ALA A 183 5.87 9.08 1.94
CA ALA A 183 4.74 9.75 2.54
C ALA A 183 4.88 9.80 4.07
N ASP A 184 4.37 10.85 4.66
CA ASP A 184 4.43 11.08 6.10
C ASP A 184 3.19 11.80 6.65
N GLU A 185 3.20 12.12 7.95
CA GLU A 185 2.11 12.79 8.64
C GLU A 185 1.87 14.24 8.20
N SER A 186 2.77 14.86 7.44
CA SER A 186 2.60 16.26 6.99
C SER A 186 1.72 16.45 5.77
N GLY A 187 1.37 15.36 5.08
CA GLY A 187 0.67 15.43 3.79
C GLY A 187 1.59 15.66 2.59
N ALA A 188 2.88 15.96 2.81
CA ALA A 188 3.85 16.10 1.74
C ALA A 188 4.33 14.73 1.26
N LEU A 189 4.61 14.63 -0.06
CA LEU A 189 5.20 13.45 -0.66
C LEU A 189 6.58 13.82 -1.20
N SER A 190 7.61 13.14 -0.74
CA SER A 190 8.99 13.39 -1.14
C SER A 190 9.50 12.30 -2.08
N LEU A 191 9.95 12.68 -3.27
CA LEU A 191 10.48 11.79 -4.29
C LEU A 191 12.01 11.84 -4.27
N PHE A 192 12.64 10.70 -4.12
CA PHE A 192 14.10 10.56 -4.10
C PHE A 192 14.57 9.65 -5.23
N ASP A 193 15.81 9.86 -5.67
CA ASP A 193 16.60 8.85 -6.37
C ASP A 193 16.85 7.69 -5.40
N SER A 194 16.53 6.47 -5.78
CA SER A 194 16.53 5.34 -4.87
C SER A 194 17.93 4.83 -4.49
N LYS A 195 18.98 5.15 -5.28
CA LYS A 195 20.35 4.71 -5.03
C LYS A 195 21.15 5.73 -4.24
N SER A 196 21.04 7.00 -4.60
CA SER A 196 21.77 8.09 -3.95
C SER A 196 21.02 8.71 -2.77
N LEU A 197 19.72 8.43 -2.62
CA LEU A 197 18.79 9.08 -1.71
C LEU A 197 18.78 10.62 -1.86
N LYS A 198 19.14 11.12 -3.05
CA LYS A 198 19.04 12.54 -3.37
C LYS A 198 17.57 12.91 -3.58
N LEU A 199 17.12 13.97 -2.91
CA LEU A 199 15.77 14.51 -3.11
C LEU A 199 15.65 15.06 -4.55
N LEU A 200 14.64 14.59 -5.27
CA LEU A 200 14.32 14.99 -6.63
C LEU A 200 13.19 16.02 -6.66
N GLN A 201 12.12 15.79 -5.91
CA GLN A 201 10.92 16.64 -5.91
C GLN A 201 10.12 16.45 -4.62
N VAL A 202 9.37 17.50 -4.23
CA VAL A 202 8.39 17.43 -3.15
C VAL A 202 7.03 17.86 -3.70
N PHE A 203 6.01 17.03 -3.49
CA PHE A 203 4.62 17.30 -3.85
C PHE A 203 3.86 17.74 -2.60
N LYS A 204 3.15 18.86 -2.71
CA LYS A 204 2.38 19.46 -1.61
C LYS A 204 1.00 19.91 -2.11
N SER A 205 0.14 20.27 -1.18
CA SER A 205 -1.15 20.93 -1.42
C SER A 205 -2.33 20.09 -1.87
N GLN A 206 -2.17 18.88 -2.35
CA GLN A 206 -3.33 18.01 -2.64
C GLN A 206 -3.78 17.26 -1.38
N ASN A 207 -2.83 16.66 -0.63
CA ASN A 207 -3.09 16.25 0.75
C ASN A 207 -2.62 17.35 1.72
N VAL A 208 -3.40 17.55 2.78
CA VAL A 208 -3.15 18.59 3.82
C VAL A 208 -3.06 17.99 5.22
N ASP A 209 -3.08 16.67 5.32
CA ASP A 209 -2.98 15.88 6.54
C ASP A 209 -2.24 14.58 6.22
N ASN A 210 -2.04 13.72 7.21
CA ASN A 210 -1.33 12.47 7.13
C ASN A 210 -1.70 11.65 5.88
N VAL A 211 -0.70 11.18 5.17
CA VAL A 211 -0.84 10.25 4.05
C VAL A 211 -0.50 8.83 4.49
N PHE A 212 -1.48 7.95 4.53
CA PHE A 212 -1.33 6.58 5.00
C PHE A 212 -0.58 5.68 4.01
N GLN A 213 -0.83 5.85 2.70
CA GLN A 213 -0.26 4.99 1.67
C GLN A 213 -0.05 5.74 0.36
N VAL A 214 0.93 5.30 -0.42
CA VAL A 214 1.21 5.80 -1.77
C VAL A 214 1.46 4.65 -2.74
N ASP A 215 1.12 4.85 -4.04
CA ASP A 215 1.57 3.99 -5.13
C ASP A 215 2.15 4.84 -6.26
N LEU A 216 3.15 4.29 -6.97
CA LEU A 216 3.87 4.99 -8.03
C LEU A 216 4.10 4.05 -9.22
N LYS A 217 3.50 4.37 -10.36
CA LYS A 217 3.69 3.66 -11.62
C LYS A 217 3.70 4.62 -12.80
N ASN A 218 4.56 4.39 -13.78
CA ASN A 218 4.62 5.18 -15.03
C ASN A 218 4.59 6.70 -14.82
N ASN A 219 5.34 7.20 -13.81
CA ASN A 219 5.35 8.61 -13.40
C ASN A 219 3.99 9.20 -12.96
N ILE A 220 3.02 8.35 -12.67
CA ILE A 220 1.80 8.71 -11.93
C ILE A 220 1.95 8.27 -10.48
N LEU A 221 1.75 9.23 -9.58
CA LEU A 221 1.76 9.02 -8.13
C LEU A 221 0.34 9.19 -7.61
N ILE A 222 -0.11 8.28 -6.76
CA ILE A 222 -1.39 8.31 -6.07
C ILE A 222 -1.17 8.20 -4.56
N SER A 223 -1.97 8.92 -3.76
CA SER A 223 -1.84 8.92 -2.30
C SER A 223 -3.17 8.83 -1.58
N ALA A 224 -3.14 8.17 -0.43
CA ALA A 224 -4.28 7.92 0.47
C ALA A 224 -4.19 8.84 1.69
N GLY A 225 -5.07 9.85 1.80
CA GLY A 225 -5.00 10.89 2.82
C GLY A 225 -6.02 10.75 3.95
N GLN A 226 -5.61 11.08 5.16
CA GLN A 226 -6.47 11.25 6.32
C GLN A 226 -7.46 12.42 6.12
N ASP A 227 -7.10 13.37 5.28
CA ASP A 227 -7.93 14.50 4.86
C ASP A 227 -9.09 14.12 3.93
N ARG A 228 -9.37 12.83 3.76
CA ARG A 228 -10.39 12.26 2.87
C ARG A 228 -10.12 12.53 1.39
N ARG A 229 -8.86 12.66 1.01
CA ARG A 229 -8.47 12.89 -0.37
C ARG A 229 -7.64 11.72 -0.90
N CYS A 230 -8.02 11.26 -2.07
CA CYS A 230 -7.15 10.48 -2.93
C CYS A 230 -6.48 11.47 -3.88
N ALA A 231 -5.22 11.78 -3.67
CA ALA A 231 -4.50 12.73 -4.51
C ALA A 231 -3.73 12.04 -5.62
N ILE A 232 -3.68 12.65 -6.79
CA ILE A 232 -3.03 12.13 -7.99
C ILE A 232 -2.08 13.20 -8.52
N TYR A 233 -0.84 12.79 -8.85
CA TYR A 233 0.18 13.65 -9.45
C TYR A 233 0.74 12.98 -10.70
N ASN A 234 0.78 13.73 -11.80
CA ASN A 234 1.55 13.35 -12.98
C ASN A 234 2.90 14.07 -12.90
N ILE A 235 3.96 13.33 -12.64
CA ILE A 235 5.30 13.87 -12.38
C ILE A 235 5.84 14.58 -13.62
N ASP A 236 5.68 13.99 -14.80
CA ASP A 236 6.23 14.53 -16.05
C ASP A 236 5.53 15.82 -16.49
N LYS A 237 4.21 15.87 -16.32
CA LYS A 237 3.39 17.01 -16.75
C LYS A 237 3.25 18.11 -15.70
N ASN A 238 3.72 17.84 -14.47
CA ASN A 238 3.52 18.71 -13.30
C ASN A 238 2.04 19.10 -13.09
N ILE A 239 1.13 18.14 -13.28
CA ILE A 239 -0.31 18.29 -13.09
C ILE A 239 -0.72 17.45 -11.90
N SER A 240 -1.60 18.01 -11.07
CA SER A 240 -2.17 17.27 -9.94
C SER A 240 -3.64 17.58 -9.74
N PHE A 241 -4.34 16.65 -9.13
CA PHE A 241 -5.72 16.80 -8.68
C PHE A 241 -5.98 15.82 -7.53
N TYR A 242 -7.11 15.95 -6.89
CA TYR A 242 -7.58 14.95 -5.94
C TYR A 242 -9.04 14.55 -6.21
N LYS A 243 -9.43 13.43 -5.66
CA LYS A 243 -10.80 12.96 -5.55
C LYS A 243 -11.19 12.97 -4.08
N ASP A 244 -12.35 13.56 -3.79
CA ASP A 244 -12.91 13.53 -2.44
C ASP A 244 -13.46 12.14 -2.14
N SER A 245 -13.31 11.74 -0.88
CA SER A 245 -13.89 10.55 -0.27
C SER A 245 -14.86 10.97 0.83
N ASN A 246 -15.87 10.15 1.09
CA ASN A 246 -16.79 10.38 2.20
C ASN A 246 -16.17 10.03 3.56
N PHE A 247 -15.06 9.29 3.55
CA PHE A 247 -14.34 8.87 4.75
C PHE A 247 -12.82 8.90 4.52
N LEU A 248 -12.02 8.56 5.54
CA LEU A 248 -10.56 8.49 5.44
C LEU A 248 -10.14 7.55 4.30
N VAL A 249 -9.18 7.98 3.51
CA VAL A 249 -8.63 7.12 2.45
C VAL A 249 -7.48 6.32 3.03
N TYR A 250 -7.69 5.03 3.31
CA TYR A 250 -6.68 4.17 3.93
C TYR A 250 -5.73 3.54 2.92
N SER A 251 -6.22 3.20 1.73
CA SER A 251 -5.45 2.49 0.73
C SER A 251 -5.73 2.98 -0.67
N VAL A 252 -4.69 2.96 -1.51
CA VAL A 252 -4.73 3.34 -2.92
C VAL A 252 -3.91 2.39 -3.77
N ALA A 253 -4.26 2.28 -5.05
CA ALA A 253 -3.45 1.57 -6.03
C ALA A 253 -3.64 2.14 -7.43
N LEU A 254 -2.62 1.98 -8.26
CA LEU A 254 -2.66 2.20 -9.71
C LEU A 254 -2.69 0.85 -10.45
N SER A 255 -3.41 0.78 -11.56
CA SER A 255 -3.30 -0.34 -12.49
C SER A 255 -1.91 -0.39 -13.13
N PRO A 256 -1.49 -1.49 -13.77
CA PRO A 256 -0.16 -1.59 -14.37
C PRO A 256 0.15 -0.49 -15.39
N SER A 257 -0.82 -0.08 -16.20
CA SER A 257 -0.67 1.04 -17.14
C SER A 257 -0.84 2.42 -16.51
N SER A 258 -1.24 2.51 -15.25
CA SER A 258 -1.65 3.73 -14.53
C SER A 258 -2.85 4.46 -15.14
N LYS A 259 -3.63 3.81 -16.00
CA LYS A 259 -4.86 4.36 -16.55
C LYS A 259 -6.01 4.33 -15.55
N LYS A 260 -6.01 3.35 -14.65
CA LYS A 260 -6.99 3.24 -13.57
C LYS A 260 -6.32 3.48 -12.22
N GLY A 261 -7.02 4.23 -11.36
CA GLY A 261 -6.71 4.36 -9.95
C GLY A 261 -7.81 3.72 -9.11
N ALA A 262 -7.47 3.27 -7.93
CA ALA A 262 -8.41 2.74 -6.94
C ALA A 262 -8.12 3.32 -5.56
N PHE A 263 -9.16 3.61 -4.77
CA PHE A 263 -9.03 4.10 -3.40
C PHE A 263 -10.21 3.69 -2.51
N SER A 264 -9.96 3.53 -1.21
CA SER A 264 -11.04 3.37 -0.22
C SER A 264 -11.86 4.64 -0.14
N SER A 265 -13.18 4.56 -0.34
CA SER A 265 -13.99 5.72 -0.69
C SER A 265 -15.10 6.09 0.30
N ASP A 266 -15.37 5.24 1.28
CA ASP A 266 -16.42 5.51 2.27
C ASP A 266 -16.24 4.71 3.57
N GLU A 267 -17.08 4.99 4.57
CA GLU A 267 -17.11 4.34 5.88
C GLU A 267 -17.54 2.86 5.85
N ASN A 268 -18.13 2.40 4.75
CA ASN A 268 -18.47 0.99 4.53
C ASN A 268 -17.32 0.21 3.90
N ASN A 269 -16.11 0.79 3.87
CA ASN A 269 -14.90 0.21 3.30
C ASN A 269 -14.98 -0.11 1.80
N ASN A 270 -15.90 0.53 1.06
CA ASN A 270 -15.98 0.34 -0.38
C ASN A 270 -14.77 0.97 -1.08
N VAL A 271 -14.45 0.42 -2.25
CA VAL A 271 -13.37 0.92 -3.10
C VAL A 271 -13.95 1.52 -4.37
N THR A 272 -13.56 2.76 -4.69
CA THR A 272 -13.86 3.38 -5.97
C THR A 272 -12.70 3.14 -6.93
N VAL A 273 -12.99 2.58 -8.10
CA VAL A 273 -12.06 2.50 -9.24
C VAL A 273 -12.44 3.58 -10.24
N PHE A 274 -11.45 4.34 -10.70
CA PHE A 274 -11.69 5.49 -11.60
C PHE A 274 -10.65 5.53 -12.74
N ASP A 275 -11.00 6.21 -13.83
CA ASP A 275 -10.05 6.53 -14.91
C ASP A 275 -9.21 7.76 -14.51
N VAL A 276 -7.89 7.62 -14.57
CA VAL A 276 -6.94 8.67 -14.14
C VAL A 276 -7.00 9.90 -15.06
N SER A 277 -7.29 9.71 -16.34
CA SER A 277 -7.27 10.77 -17.34
C SER A 277 -8.59 11.56 -17.38
N SER A 278 -9.74 10.87 -17.46
CA SER A 278 -11.07 11.51 -17.46
C SER A 278 -11.54 11.88 -16.04
N LYS A 279 -10.95 11.25 -15.01
CA LYS A 279 -11.35 11.35 -13.59
C LYS A 279 -12.72 10.74 -13.28
N GLU A 280 -13.33 10.05 -14.22
CA GLU A 280 -14.64 9.41 -14.05
C GLU A 280 -14.55 8.19 -13.16
N ASN A 281 -15.57 7.98 -12.32
CA ASN A 281 -15.69 6.76 -11.53
C ASN A 281 -16.20 5.64 -12.45
N LEU A 282 -15.47 4.53 -12.47
CA LEU A 282 -15.77 3.38 -13.33
C LEU A 282 -16.55 2.29 -12.59
N PHE A 283 -16.07 1.92 -11.38
CA PHE A 283 -16.64 0.84 -10.59
C PHE A 283 -16.59 1.18 -9.10
N ARG A 284 -17.54 0.60 -8.36
CA ARG A 284 -17.52 0.58 -6.91
C ARG A 284 -17.43 -0.87 -6.43
N LEU A 285 -16.38 -1.21 -5.68
CA LEU A 285 -16.18 -2.55 -5.13
C LEU A 285 -16.77 -2.58 -3.72
N THR A 286 -17.62 -3.55 -3.46
CA THR A 286 -18.39 -3.66 -2.23
C THR A 286 -18.12 -4.98 -1.51
N ASN A 287 -18.70 -5.17 -0.32
CA ASN A 287 -18.57 -6.38 0.48
C ASN A 287 -17.20 -6.56 1.16
N ILE A 288 -16.56 -5.44 1.54
CA ILE A 288 -15.35 -5.39 2.36
C ILE A 288 -15.78 -5.01 3.77
N GLN A 289 -15.52 -5.89 4.75
CA GLN A 289 -16.13 -5.74 6.07
C GLN A 289 -15.31 -4.91 7.05
N ASN A 290 -13.98 -4.89 6.88
CA ASN A 290 -13.05 -4.25 7.81
C ASN A 290 -12.18 -3.20 7.10
N THR A 291 -11.42 -2.42 7.90
CA THR A 291 -10.55 -1.36 7.40
C THR A 291 -9.54 -1.89 6.38
N LEU A 292 -9.46 -1.26 5.24
CA LEU A 292 -8.56 -1.65 4.17
C LEU A 292 -7.09 -1.48 4.59
N THR A 293 -6.31 -2.48 4.26
CA THR A 293 -4.85 -2.43 4.40
C THR A 293 -4.16 -2.29 3.04
N ASN A 294 -4.67 -2.99 2.02
CA ASN A 294 -4.05 -2.98 0.69
C ASN A 294 -5.07 -3.09 -0.43
N ILE A 295 -4.84 -2.35 -1.51
CA ILE A 295 -5.42 -2.57 -2.83
C ILE A 295 -4.27 -2.92 -3.77
N LEU A 296 -4.42 -3.98 -4.58
CA LEU A 296 -3.36 -4.45 -5.47
C LEU A 296 -3.94 -4.92 -6.80
N PHE A 297 -3.65 -4.19 -7.88
CA PHE A 297 -4.03 -4.62 -9.22
C PHE A 297 -3.15 -5.80 -9.69
N LEU A 298 -3.80 -6.87 -10.11
CA LEU A 298 -3.18 -8.00 -10.79
C LEU A 298 -2.89 -7.64 -12.27
N ASN A 299 -3.86 -7.02 -12.91
CA ASN A 299 -3.79 -6.50 -14.28
C ASN A 299 -4.76 -5.32 -14.43
N GLU A 300 -5.06 -4.88 -15.66
CA GLU A 300 -5.97 -3.74 -15.89
C GLU A 300 -7.41 -3.99 -15.43
N ASN A 301 -7.83 -5.26 -15.34
CA ASN A 301 -9.22 -5.63 -15.09
C ASN A 301 -9.41 -6.51 -13.85
N GLU A 302 -8.35 -6.78 -13.11
CA GLU A 302 -8.41 -7.66 -11.93
C GLU A 302 -7.61 -7.08 -10.78
N LEU A 303 -8.15 -7.14 -9.56
CA LEU A 303 -7.47 -6.65 -8.38
C LEU A 303 -7.85 -7.42 -7.12
N PHE A 304 -6.94 -7.36 -6.16
CA PHE A 304 -7.12 -7.84 -4.80
C PHE A 304 -7.34 -6.66 -3.86
N VAL A 305 -8.22 -6.84 -2.88
CA VAL A 305 -8.46 -5.89 -1.78
C VAL A 305 -8.35 -6.65 -0.48
N ALA A 306 -7.41 -6.27 0.36
CA ALA A 306 -7.22 -6.82 1.70
C ALA A 306 -7.62 -5.82 2.77
N SER A 307 -8.01 -6.33 3.91
CA SER A 307 -8.35 -5.57 5.11
C SER A 307 -7.62 -6.15 6.33
N ASP A 308 -7.80 -5.55 7.48
CA ASP A 308 -7.21 -6.00 8.75
C ASP A 308 -7.87 -7.28 9.30
N ASP A 309 -8.76 -7.92 8.53
CA ASP A 309 -9.24 -9.28 8.78
C ASP A 309 -8.45 -10.34 7.98
N ASN A 310 -8.88 -11.59 8.10
CA ASN A 310 -8.25 -12.73 7.44
C ASN A 310 -8.76 -13.00 6.02
N LYS A 311 -9.23 -11.99 5.29
CA LYS A 311 -9.79 -12.13 3.95
C LYS A 311 -9.13 -11.22 2.95
N ILE A 312 -8.89 -11.75 1.75
CA ILE A 312 -8.49 -11.00 0.58
C ILE A 312 -9.59 -11.19 -0.46
N ASN A 313 -10.28 -10.12 -0.79
CA ASN A 313 -11.32 -10.10 -1.80
C ASN A 313 -10.72 -9.94 -3.20
N TYR A 314 -11.09 -10.81 -4.12
CA TYR A 314 -10.68 -10.74 -5.53
C TYR A 314 -11.83 -10.25 -6.39
N TYR A 315 -11.58 -9.20 -7.17
CA TYR A 315 -12.57 -8.58 -8.06
C TYR A 315 -12.13 -8.66 -9.51
N LYS A 316 -13.14 -8.80 -10.39
CA LYS A 316 -13.01 -8.59 -11.84
C LYS A 316 -13.81 -7.35 -12.22
N LEU A 317 -13.12 -6.37 -12.79
CA LEU A 317 -13.72 -5.20 -13.39
C LEU A 317 -14.31 -5.67 -14.74
N GLY A 318 -15.55 -5.32 -15.03
CA GLY A 318 -16.16 -5.68 -16.33
C GLY A 318 -15.32 -5.23 -17.52
N GLU A 319 -15.55 -5.88 -18.67
CA GLU A 319 -14.96 -5.48 -19.95
C GLU A 319 -15.42 -4.09 -20.40
#